data_47cd99d66266c53800a00589fa2cc15b
#
_entry.id   47cd99d66266c53800a00589fa2cc15b
#
_cell.length_a   1.000
_cell.length_b   1.000
_cell.length_c   1.000
_cell.angle_alpha   90.00
_cell.angle_beta   90.00
_cell.angle_gamma   90.00
#
_symmetry.space_group_name_H-M   'P 1'
#
loop_
_entity.id
_entity.type
_entity.pdbx_description
1 polymer ?
#
loop_
_entity_poly.entity_id
_entity_poly.type
_entity_poly.pdbx_seq_one_letter_code
_entity_poly.pdbx_strand_id
1 'polypeptide(L)'
;MNNFLSASQVVSLIAAVGDKRTVIVEGENGIGKTALFHMLRKLPKFADHIAVQPIDCTQLSDGSVWMPDLDRENGVSRELPNERFGVSASNQLGVNNSKPILVGLDEIAKAPQFIKNVLAPIIYERRVGNLGMPEGSVVVCFTNLSIEGLGDSIQAHLRNRLVFVK
;
A
#
# COMPACT_ATOMS: atom_id res chain seq x y z
N MET A 1 8.49 25.34 -13.34
CA MET A 1 7.38 25.54 -12.37
C MET A 1 7.15 24.24 -11.64
N ASN A 2 7.47 24.18 -10.34
CA ASN A 2 7.12 23.00 -9.55
C ASN A 2 5.62 23.03 -9.29
N ASN A 3 4.86 22.25 -10.03
CA ASN A 3 3.42 22.13 -9.81
C ASN A 3 3.18 21.22 -8.59
N PHE A 4 3.16 21.81 -7.41
CA PHE A 4 2.67 21.10 -6.22
C PHE A 4 1.15 20.97 -6.29
N LEU A 5 0.65 19.78 -6.03
CA LEU A 5 -0.80 19.55 -5.93
C LEU A 5 -1.31 19.93 -4.54
N SER A 6 -2.49 20.52 -4.49
CA SER A 6 -3.20 20.70 -3.22
C SER A 6 -3.69 19.35 -2.66
N ALA A 7 -3.94 19.28 -1.35
CA ALA A 7 -4.45 18.08 -0.71
C ALA A 7 -5.74 17.54 -1.40
N SER A 8 -6.66 18.42 -1.81
CA SER A 8 -7.87 18.03 -2.51
C SER A 8 -7.60 17.46 -3.90
N GLN A 9 -6.62 18.00 -4.62
CA GLN A 9 -6.19 17.49 -5.92
C GLN A 9 -5.54 16.11 -5.79
N VAL A 10 -4.68 15.90 -4.77
CA VAL A 10 -4.07 14.60 -4.48
C VAL A 10 -5.14 13.56 -4.16
N VAL A 11 -6.09 13.90 -3.30
CA VAL A 11 -7.23 13.01 -2.95
C VAL A 11 -8.05 12.65 -4.18
N SER A 12 -8.36 13.63 -5.05
CA SER A 12 -9.10 13.41 -6.30
C SER A 12 -8.32 12.51 -7.26
N LEU A 13 -7.01 12.70 -7.37
CA LEU A 13 -6.14 11.87 -8.21
C LEU A 13 -6.12 10.41 -7.70
N ILE A 14 -5.92 10.21 -6.40
CA ILE A 14 -5.93 8.86 -5.81
C ILE A 14 -7.30 8.21 -6.05
N ALA A 15 -8.37 8.95 -5.88
CA ALA A 15 -9.71 8.42 -6.16
C ALA A 15 -9.92 8.05 -7.63
N ALA A 16 -9.26 8.73 -8.56
CA ALA A 16 -9.39 8.46 -10.00
C ALA A 16 -8.57 7.26 -10.48
N VAL A 17 -7.35 7.07 -9.94
CA VAL A 17 -6.40 6.09 -10.50
C VAL A 17 -5.89 5.05 -9.51
N GLY A 18 -6.20 5.19 -8.21
CA GLY A 18 -5.61 4.40 -7.14
C GLY A 18 -5.93 2.90 -7.20
N ASP A 19 -7.04 2.53 -7.81
CA ASP A 19 -7.42 1.13 -8.07
C ASP A 19 -6.55 0.46 -9.15
N LYS A 20 -5.97 1.25 -10.05
CA LYS A 20 -5.13 0.75 -11.16
C LYS A 20 -3.64 0.95 -10.91
N ARG A 21 -3.27 1.99 -10.19
CA ARG A 21 -1.88 2.38 -9.96
C ARG A 21 -1.65 2.80 -8.52
N THR A 22 -0.50 2.47 -7.96
CA THR A 22 -0.12 2.99 -6.65
C THR A 22 0.31 4.45 -6.78
N VAL A 23 -0.27 5.30 -5.95
CA VAL A 23 0.11 6.71 -5.89
C VAL A 23 1.12 6.90 -4.77
N ILE A 24 2.27 7.48 -5.10
CA ILE A 24 3.31 7.84 -4.16
C ILE A 24 3.22 9.34 -3.94
N VAL A 25 2.88 9.71 -2.72
CA VAL A 25 2.74 11.11 -2.30
C VAL A 25 4.03 11.53 -1.61
N GLU A 26 4.77 12.43 -2.24
CA GLU A 26 5.95 13.04 -1.69
C GLU A 26 5.60 14.38 -1.03
N GLY A 27 6.14 14.64 0.14
CA GLY A 27 5.91 15.90 0.83
C GLY A 27 6.81 16.08 2.04
N GLU A 28 6.97 17.31 2.51
CA GLU A 28 7.73 17.61 3.72
C GLU A 28 7.14 16.94 4.96
N ASN A 29 7.98 16.81 6.00
CA ASN A 29 7.51 16.32 7.29
C ASN A 29 6.46 17.29 7.85
N GLY A 30 5.38 16.73 8.42
CA GLY A 30 4.33 17.52 9.05
C GLY A 30 3.32 18.17 8.09
N ILE A 31 3.46 18.02 6.76
CA ILE A 31 2.51 18.59 5.78
C ILE A 31 1.11 17.95 5.81
N GLY A 32 0.90 16.93 6.64
CA GLY A 32 -0.41 16.29 6.77
C GLY A 32 -0.63 15.10 5.84
N LYS A 33 0.42 14.38 5.44
CA LYS A 33 0.31 13.17 4.60
C LYS A 33 -0.67 12.14 5.19
N THR A 34 -0.58 11.90 6.49
CA THR A 34 -1.53 11.00 7.19
C THR A 34 -2.96 11.54 7.17
N ALA A 35 -3.14 12.87 7.22
CA ALA A 35 -4.46 13.50 7.11
C ALA A 35 -5.09 13.25 5.72
N LEU A 36 -4.29 13.19 4.65
CA LEU A 36 -4.77 12.82 3.31
C LEU A 36 -5.43 11.43 3.31
N PHE A 37 -4.85 10.47 4.02
CA PHE A 37 -5.44 9.14 4.13
C PHE A 37 -6.80 9.18 4.85
N HIS A 38 -6.93 9.98 5.89
CA HIS A 38 -8.21 10.17 6.56
C HIS A 38 -9.24 10.87 5.68
N MET A 39 -8.81 11.78 4.80
CA MET A 39 -9.71 12.38 3.80
C MET A 39 -10.20 11.33 2.78
N LEU A 40 -9.30 10.46 2.28
CA LEU A 40 -9.67 9.37 1.38
C LEU A 40 -10.75 8.47 1.99
N ARG A 41 -10.58 8.04 3.23
CA ARG A 41 -11.54 7.18 3.94
C ARG A 41 -12.96 7.77 4.03
N LYS A 42 -13.07 9.09 3.98
CA LYS A 42 -14.37 9.80 4.06
C LYS A 42 -15.05 9.95 2.71
N LEU A 43 -14.37 9.63 1.60
CA LEU A 43 -14.99 9.74 0.28
C LEU A 43 -16.04 8.64 0.09
N PRO A 44 -17.21 8.98 -0.50
CA PRO A 44 -18.24 7.99 -0.82
C PRO A 44 -17.71 6.81 -1.64
N LYS A 45 -16.75 7.05 -2.55
CA LYS A 45 -16.11 6.03 -3.37
C LYS A 45 -15.47 4.92 -2.53
N PHE A 46 -14.98 5.24 -1.34
CA PHE A 46 -14.28 4.29 -0.46
C PHE A 46 -15.12 3.83 0.74
N ALA A 47 -16.43 4.13 0.75
CA ALA A 47 -17.31 3.76 1.85
C ALA A 47 -17.35 2.25 2.13
N ASP A 48 -17.26 1.43 1.07
CA ASP A 48 -17.28 -0.02 1.19
C ASP A 48 -15.90 -0.67 1.32
N HIS A 49 -14.82 0.14 1.28
CA HIS A 49 -13.47 -0.37 1.45
C HIS A 49 -13.17 -0.72 2.91
N ILE A 50 -12.44 -1.80 3.10
CA ILE A 50 -11.76 -2.05 4.38
C ILE A 50 -10.60 -1.07 4.48
N ALA A 51 -10.77 -0.02 5.29
CA ALA A 51 -9.73 0.99 5.46
C ALA A 51 -8.79 0.59 6.60
N VAL A 52 -7.59 0.20 6.24
CA VAL A 52 -6.52 -0.11 7.18
C VAL A 52 -5.90 1.18 7.69
N GLN A 53 -5.50 1.22 8.96
CA GLN A 53 -4.74 2.37 9.48
C GLN A 53 -3.41 2.50 8.72
N PRO A 54 -2.93 3.73 8.48
CA PRO A 54 -1.62 3.93 7.83
C PRO A 54 -0.52 3.15 8.57
N ILE A 55 0.26 2.41 7.81
CA ILE A 55 1.32 1.53 8.31
C ILE A 55 2.64 2.28 8.22
N ASP A 56 3.27 2.55 9.36
CA ASP A 56 4.64 3.06 9.40
C ASP A 56 5.62 1.97 8.99
N CYS A 57 6.18 2.09 7.79
CA CYS A 57 7.08 1.09 7.23
C CYS A 57 8.43 1.00 7.96
N THR A 58 8.79 2.01 8.76
CA THR A 58 10.02 1.98 9.58
C THR A 58 9.88 1.08 10.80
N GLN A 59 8.65 0.80 11.23
CA GLN A 59 8.33 -0.04 12.38
C GLN A 59 8.09 -1.52 12.01
N LEU A 60 8.18 -1.85 10.72
CA LEU A 60 8.01 -3.22 10.26
C LEU A 60 9.27 -4.05 10.51
N SER A 61 9.06 -5.30 10.89
CA SER A 61 10.10 -6.32 11.06
C SER A 61 9.79 -7.57 10.21
N ASP A 62 10.66 -8.56 10.25
CA ASP A 62 10.41 -9.85 9.63
C ASP A 62 9.10 -10.44 10.16
N GLY A 63 8.29 -10.99 9.27
CA GLY A 63 6.98 -11.51 9.60
C GLY A 63 5.87 -10.46 9.83
N SER A 64 6.20 -9.15 9.76
CA SER A 64 5.20 -8.09 9.90
C SER A 64 4.26 -7.99 8.70
N VAL A 65 4.62 -8.53 7.54
CA VAL A 65 3.81 -8.48 6.31
C VAL A 65 3.08 -9.79 6.09
N TRP A 66 3.77 -10.89 6.22
CA TRP A 66 3.24 -12.26 6.15
C TRP A 66 4.15 -13.20 6.92
N MET A 67 3.64 -14.37 7.30
CA MET A 67 4.41 -15.42 7.94
C MET A 67 4.17 -16.76 7.26
N PRO A 68 5.19 -17.64 7.20
CA PRO A 68 4.98 -19.00 6.70
C PRO A 68 4.14 -19.82 7.69
N ASP A 69 3.17 -20.53 7.16
CA ASP A 69 2.42 -21.57 7.83
C ASP A 69 2.72 -22.92 7.18
N LEU A 70 3.03 -23.92 7.99
CA LEU A 70 3.41 -25.25 7.52
C LEU A 70 2.21 -26.16 7.52
N ASP A 71 1.68 -26.47 6.36
CA ASP A 71 0.70 -27.53 6.14
C ASP A 71 1.44 -28.86 6.02
N ARG A 72 1.63 -29.51 7.15
CA ARG A 72 2.40 -30.78 7.23
C ARG A 72 1.67 -31.96 6.58
N GLU A 73 0.35 -31.91 6.51
CA GLU A 73 -0.46 -32.98 5.91
C GLU A 73 -0.26 -33.02 4.40
N ASN A 74 -0.17 -31.84 3.76
CA ASN A 74 0.00 -31.70 2.33
C ASN A 74 1.48 -31.50 1.91
N GLY A 75 2.39 -31.38 2.88
CA GLY A 75 3.81 -31.18 2.61
C GLY A 75 4.16 -29.84 1.94
N VAL A 76 3.37 -28.79 2.21
CA VAL A 76 3.54 -27.45 1.63
C VAL A 76 3.63 -26.38 2.70
N SER A 77 4.23 -25.23 2.37
CA SER A 77 4.12 -24.03 3.18
C SER A 77 3.21 -23.02 2.49
N ARG A 78 2.47 -22.27 3.29
CA ARG A 78 1.61 -21.17 2.83
C ARG A 78 2.08 -19.88 3.47
N GLU A 79 1.89 -18.76 2.79
CA GLU A 79 2.15 -17.43 3.34
C GLU A 79 0.85 -16.86 3.89
N LEU A 80 0.76 -16.72 5.22
CA LEU A 80 -0.37 -16.08 5.87
C LEU A 80 -0.12 -14.58 6.00
N PRO A 81 -0.96 -13.73 5.41
CA PRO A 81 -0.82 -12.28 5.52
C PRO A 81 -1.07 -11.81 6.95
N ASN A 82 -0.38 -10.76 7.35
CA ASN A 82 -0.69 -10.08 8.58
C ASN A 82 -1.99 -9.27 8.41
N GLU A 83 -2.91 -9.37 9.36
CA GLU A 83 -4.23 -8.71 9.34
C GLU A 83 -4.16 -7.19 9.16
N ARG A 84 -3.04 -6.55 9.54
CA ARG A 84 -2.82 -5.11 9.36
C ARG A 84 -2.90 -4.62 7.91
N PHE A 85 -2.80 -5.53 6.94
CA PHE A 85 -2.97 -5.19 5.52
C PHE A 85 -4.42 -5.39 5.03
N GLY A 86 -5.34 -5.76 5.91
CA GLY A 86 -6.74 -5.97 5.58
C GLY A 86 -7.01 -7.22 4.74
N VAL A 87 -5.99 -8.00 4.45
CA VAL A 87 -6.09 -9.25 3.68
C VAL A 87 -6.09 -10.43 4.63
N SER A 88 -6.96 -11.38 4.40
CA SER A 88 -6.95 -12.67 5.10
C SER A 88 -7.30 -13.80 4.13
N ALA A 89 -6.94 -15.03 4.46
CA ALA A 89 -7.31 -16.20 3.67
C ALA A 89 -8.84 -16.31 3.52
N SER A 90 -9.60 -15.98 4.57
CA SER A 90 -11.04 -15.94 4.55
C SER A 90 -11.61 -14.85 3.63
N ASN A 91 -10.99 -13.66 3.58
CA ASN A 91 -11.39 -12.62 2.65
C ASN A 91 -11.17 -13.04 1.20
N GLN A 92 -10.04 -13.68 0.90
CA GLN A 92 -9.74 -14.16 -0.43
C GLN A 92 -10.71 -15.27 -0.88
N LEU A 93 -11.15 -16.07 0.05
CA LEU A 93 -12.15 -17.10 -0.21
C LEU A 93 -13.59 -16.55 -0.34
N GLY A 94 -13.73 -15.22 -0.30
CA GLY A 94 -15.03 -14.56 -0.42
C GLY A 94 -15.89 -14.60 0.85
N VAL A 95 -15.37 -15.11 1.94
CA VAL A 95 -16.11 -15.25 3.21
C VAL A 95 -16.53 -13.89 3.77
N ASN A 96 -15.71 -12.86 3.57
CA ASN A 96 -16.00 -11.49 4.02
C ASN A 96 -16.42 -10.57 2.86
N ASN A 97 -17.13 -11.09 1.89
CA ASN A 97 -17.64 -10.37 0.72
C ASN A 97 -16.57 -9.77 -0.20
N SER A 98 -15.31 -10.16 -0.08
CA SER A 98 -14.20 -9.72 -0.92
C SER A 98 -14.14 -8.19 -1.09
N LYS A 99 -14.41 -7.45 -0.01
CA LYS A 99 -14.41 -5.99 -0.04
C LYS A 99 -13.04 -5.46 -0.42
N PRO A 100 -12.95 -4.45 -1.30
CA PRO A 100 -11.69 -3.82 -1.63
C PRO A 100 -11.07 -3.17 -0.40
N ILE A 101 -9.74 -3.01 -0.43
CA ILE A 101 -8.95 -2.55 0.71
C ILE A 101 -8.31 -1.21 0.36
N LEU A 102 -8.33 -0.28 1.30
CA LEU A 102 -7.59 0.97 1.23
C LEU A 102 -6.42 0.90 2.21
N VAL A 103 -5.19 0.81 1.69
CA VAL A 103 -3.95 0.70 2.47
C VAL A 103 -3.10 1.95 2.29
N GLY A 104 -2.63 2.52 3.39
CA GLY A 104 -1.62 3.57 3.43
C GLY A 104 -0.29 3.01 3.94
N LEU A 105 0.78 3.20 3.19
CA LEU A 105 2.16 2.86 3.56
C LEU A 105 2.92 4.16 3.83
N ASP A 106 3.23 4.44 5.10
CA ASP A 106 3.92 5.67 5.49
C ASP A 106 5.43 5.45 5.63
N GLU A 107 6.20 6.50 5.38
CA GLU A 107 7.67 6.54 5.48
C GLU A 107 8.38 5.44 4.67
N ILE A 108 7.82 5.04 3.52
CA ILE A 108 8.33 3.92 2.72
C ILE A 108 9.79 4.11 2.28
N ALA A 109 10.22 5.34 1.99
CA ALA A 109 11.60 5.62 1.59
C ALA A 109 12.60 5.34 2.72
N LYS A 110 12.21 5.53 3.98
CA LYS A 110 13.04 5.30 5.16
C LYS A 110 13.06 3.84 5.62
N ALA A 111 12.15 3.01 5.12
CA ALA A 111 12.12 1.60 5.47
C ALA A 111 13.44 0.89 5.08
N PRO A 112 13.90 -0.09 5.87
CA PRO A 112 15.04 -0.93 5.49
C PRO A 112 14.80 -1.62 4.14
N GLN A 113 15.89 -1.91 3.40
CA GLN A 113 15.78 -2.47 2.05
C GLN A 113 15.01 -3.79 2.02
N PHE A 114 15.21 -4.64 3.02
CA PHE A 114 14.49 -5.93 3.09
C PHE A 114 12.97 -5.71 3.26
N ILE A 115 12.54 -4.71 4.03
CA ILE A 115 11.10 -4.34 4.15
C ILE A 115 10.56 -3.81 2.82
N LYS A 116 11.32 -2.96 2.11
CA LYS A 116 10.93 -2.50 0.77
C LYS A 116 10.71 -3.67 -0.18
N ASN A 117 11.58 -4.68 -0.13
CA ASN A 117 11.46 -5.88 -0.96
C ASN A 117 10.19 -6.69 -0.62
N VAL A 118 9.86 -6.84 0.67
CA VAL A 118 8.66 -7.56 1.11
C VAL A 118 7.38 -6.78 0.79
N LEU A 119 7.43 -5.45 0.80
CA LEU A 119 6.30 -4.58 0.42
C LEU A 119 6.12 -4.42 -1.09
N ALA A 120 7.12 -4.74 -1.90
CA ALA A 120 7.07 -4.59 -3.35
C ALA A 120 5.85 -5.28 -4.00
N PRO A 121 5.48 -6.54 -3.67
CA PRO A 121 4.27 -7.18 -4.20
C PRO A 121 2.99 -6.40 -3.85
N ILE A 122 2.91 -5.79 -2.68
CA ILE A 122 1.76 -4.97 -2.28
C ILE A 122 1.66 -3.72 -3.15
N ILE A 123 2.78 -3.05 -3.35
CA ILE A 123 2.89 -1.78 -4.08
C ILE A 123 2.63 -1.99 -5.57
N TYR A 124 3.19 -3.03 -6.18
CA TYR A 124 3.18 -3.22 -7.63
C TYR A 124 2.10 -4.19 -8.13
N GLU A 125 1.72 -5.18 -7.31
CA GLU A 125 0.90 -6.31 -7.74
C GLU A 125 -0.41 -6.43 -6.97
N ARG A 126 -0.64 -5.60 -5.95
CA ARG A 126 -1.80 -5.73 -5.05
C ARG A 126 -1.87 -7.11 -4.40
N ARG A 127 -0.75 -7.59 -3.89
CA ARG A 127 -0.64 -8.92 -3.30
C ARG A 127 0.12 -8.86 -1.98
N VAL A 128 -0.40 -9.54 -0.94
CA VAL A 128 0.25 -9.72 0.36
C VAL A 128 0.65 -11.19 0.46
N GLY A 129 1.95 -11.47 0.44
CA GLY A 129 2.42 -12.83 0.27
C GLY A 129 1.83 -13.45 -1.00
N ASN A 130 1.22 -14.60 -0.89
CA ASN A 130 0.58 -15.30 -2.01
C ASN A 130 -0.88 -14.88 -2.26
N LEU A 131 -1.44 -14.02 -1.42
CA LEU A 131 -2.85 -13.62 -1.50
C LEU A 131 -3.03 -12.30 -2.24
N GLY A 132 -3.82 -12.31 -3.31
CA GLY A 132 -4.24 -11.11 -4.04
C GLY A 132 -5.20 -10.27 -3.20
N MET A 133 -5.07 -8.95 -3.27
CA MET A 133 -6.09 -8.05 -2.75
C MET A 133 -7.33 -8.10 -3.65
N PRO A 134 -8.54 -7.94 -3.09
CA PRO A 134 -9.77 -7.84 -3.89
C PRO A 134 -9.69 -6.73 -4.94
N GLU A 135 -10.41 -6.92 -6.05
CA GLU A 135 -10.50 -5.91 -7.10
C GLU A 135 -10.99 -4.56 -6.56
N GLY A 136 -10.45 -3.47 -7.07
CA GLY A 136 -10.73 -2.12 -6.60
C GLY A 136 -9.90 -1.67 -5.39
N SER A 137 -9.05 -2.56 -4.83
CA SER A 137 -8.17 -2.19 -3.72
C SER A 137 -7.18 -1.09 -4.11
N VAL A 138 -6.92 -0.18 -3.19
CA VAL A 138 -6.08 1.00 -3.37
C VAL A 138 -4.89 0.96 -2.41
N VAL A 139 -3.70 1.15 -2.94
CA VAL A 139 -2.47 1.31 -2.15
C VAL A 139 -1.92 2.72 -2.39
N VAL A 140 -1.69 3.45 -1.30
CA VAL A 140 -1.09 4.78 -1.31
C VAL A 140 0.18 4.74 -0.48
N CYS A 141 1.27 5.23 -1.04
CA CYS A 141 2.53 5.35 -0.32
C CYS A 141 2.79 6.81 0.02
N PHE A 142 3.27 7.06 1.22
CA PHE A 142 3.70 8.38 1.67
C PHE A 142 5.21 8.37 1.93
N THR A 143 5.87 9.43 1.50
CA THR A 143 7.31 9.58 1.71
C THR A 143 7.69 11.05 1.85
N ASN A 144 8.87 11.29 2.38
CA ASN A 144 9.43 12.63 2.44
C ASN A 144 10.14 13.00 1.12
N LEU A 145 10.33 14.28 0.89
CA LEU A 145 10.99 14.85 -0.32
C LEU A 145 12.46 14.46 -0.49
N SER A 146 13.03 13.60 0.32
CA SER A 146 14.40 13.16 0.16
C SER A 146 14.52 12.22 -1.06
N ILE A 147 15.11 12.75 -2.07
CA ILE A 147 15.29 12.24 -3.44
C ILE A 147 16.02 10.88 -3.52
N GLU A 148 16.59 10.39 -2.43
CA GLU A 148 17.60 9.32 -2.49
C GLU A 148 17.09 7.90 -2.19
N GLY A 149 15.82 7.64 -2.11
CA GLY A 149 15.42 6.33 -1.59
C GLY A 149 14.54 5.45 -2.47
N LEU A 150 13.61 6.00 -3.21
CA LEU A 150 12.67 5.19 -4.02
C LEU A 150 12.96 5.25 -5.53
N GLY A 151 13.48 6.38 -6.02
CA GLY A 151 13.66 6.61 -7.45
C GLY A 151 14.71 5.73 -8.10
N ASP A 152 15.81 5.46 -7.42
CA ASP A 152 16.95 4.72 -7.97
C ASP A 152 16.81 3.19 -7.82
N SER A 153 15.98 2.73 -6.88
CA SER A 153 15.72 1.31 -6.67
C SER A 153 14.54 0.76 -7.47
N ILE A 154 13.73 1.63 -8.09
CA ILE A 154 12.58 1.18 -8.87
C ILE A 154 13.05 0.80 -10.27
N GLN A 155 13.00 -0.50 -10.55
CA GLN A 155 13.28 -1.02 -11.87
C GLN A 155 12.38 -0.35 -12.93
N ALA A 156 12.94 0.01 -14.09
CA ALA A 156 12.26 0.81 -15.10
C ALA A 156 10.88 0.27 -15.53
N HIS A 157 10.71 -1.06 -15.57
CA HIS A 157 9.44 -1.69 -15.91
C HIS A 157 8.34 -1.53 -14.85
N LEU A 158 8.69 -1.20 -13.60
CA LEU A 158 7.73 -0.97 -12.53
C LEU A 158 7.25 0.48 -12.46
N ARG A 159 7.97 1.43 -13.07
CA ARG A 159 7.59 2.86 -13.07
C ARG A 159 6.21 3.11 -13.66
N ASN A 160 5.80 2.32 -14.65
CA ASN A 160 4.48 2.45 -15.28
C ASN A 160 3.31 2.06 -14.35
N ARG A 161 3.60 1.43 -13.20
CA ARG A 161 2.60 1.05 -12.19
C ARG A 161 2.45 2.08 -11.07
N LEU A 162 3.25 3.14 -11.10
CA LEU A 162 3.32 4.16 -10.07
C LEU A 162 2.92 5.54 -10.63
N VAL A 163 2.33 6.34 -9.77
CA VAL A 163 2.08 7.77 -10.01
C VAL A 163 2.73 8.55 -8.89
N PHE A 164 3.68 9.43 -9.22
CA PHE A 164 4.34 10.29 -8.24
C PHE A 164 3.67 11.65 -8.21
N VAL A 165 3.42 12.15 -7.01
CA VAL A 165 2.83 13.46 -6.76
C VAL A 165 3.58 14.19 -5.66
N LYS A 166 3.73 15.51 -5.84
CA LYS A 166 4.36 16.40 -4.87
C LYS A 166 3.37 17.46 -4.40
#